data_8845fdb536a052505172db0970aef419
#
_entry.id   8845fdb536a052505172db0970aef419
#
_cell.length_a   1.000
_cell.length_b   1.000
_cell.length_c   1.000
_cell.angle_alpha   90.00
_cell.angle_beta   90.00
_cell.angle_gamma   90.00
#
_symmetry.space_group_name_H-M   'P 1'
#
loop_
_entity.id
_entity.type
_entity.pdbx_description
1 polymer ?
#
loop_
_entity_poly.entity_id
_entity_poly.type
_entity_poly.pdbx_seq_one_letter_code
_entity_poly.pdbx_strand_id
1 'polypeptide(L)'
;MARHSTIYALLAAICALTANPRAEACTNIIVTRGASTDNSNIISYAADSHVLYGELYFHPAANWKAGSTLDIINWDSYKPMGQIPQVAHTYKTVGNMNEHQLIIAETTWGGRLELEDTTAIMDYGSLIYVTLQRARTAREAIQVIVDLANEYGYASEGETFSIADKDEAWIMDLIGKGCEMKDGKNIRKGFVWVARRIPDGYICSHANQARIQTFPLNDPENCLYAPDVISFAREKGYFDGKDEDFDFSAAYCPADFGTVRGCDARAWSAFNILCDGQFTYELDGKTITEPASAYHDYITGKDLSHRMPLFVK
;
A
#
# COMPACT_ATOMS: atom_id res chain seq x y z
N MET A 1 3.36 -37.19 37.66
CA MET A 1 3.99 -36.42 36.55
C MET A 1 3.07 -36.24 35.32
N ALA A 2 2.23 -37.21 34.92
CA ALA A 2 1.36 -37.08 33.72
C ALA A 2 0.28 -35.97 33.77
N ARG A 3 -0.27 -35.64 34.95
CA ARG A 3 -1.35 -34.63 35.07
C ARG A 3 -0.90 -33.19 34.84
N HIS A 4 0.35 -32.84 35.14
CA HIS A 4 0.86 -31.48 34.91
C HIS A 4 1.20 -31.24 33.44
N SER A 5 1.68 -32.27 32.74
CA SER A 5 1.98 -32.24 31.32
C SER A 5 0.74 -31.94 30.47
N THR A 6 -0.42 -32.50 30.83
CA THR A 6 -1.70 -32.25 30.12
C THR A 6 -2.23 -30.84 30.35
N ILE A 7 -2.04 -30.26 31.55
CA ILE A 7 -2.45 -28.90 31.87
C ILE A 7 -1.59 -27.88 31.10
N TYR A 8 -0.28 -28.08 30.97
CA TYR A 8 0.60 -27.22 30.20
C TYR A 8 0.32 -27.32 28.70
N ALA A 9 -0.01 -28.51 28.19
CA ALA A 9 -0.43 -28.68 26.79
C ALA A 9 -1.77 -28.01 26.52
N LEU A 10 -2.72 -28.03 27.44
CA LEU A 10 -4.00 -27.34 27.31
C LEU A 10 -3.85 -25.82 27.40
N LEU A 11 -3.00 -25.33 28.32
CA LEU A 11 -2.67 -23.89 28.42
C LEU A 11 -1.94 -23.38 27.18
N ALA A 12 -0.99 -24.15 26.63
CA ALA A 12 -0.31 -23.80 25.38
C ALA A 12 -1.26 -23.81 24.18
N ALA A 13 -2.22 -24.74 24.11
CA ALA A 13 -3.26 -24.78 23.09
C ALA A 13 -4.25 -23.61 23.23
N ILE A 14 -4.62 -23.21 24.45
CA ILE A 14 -5.46 -22.03 24.71
C ILE A 14 -4.72 -20.75 24.37
N CYS A 15 -3.43 -20.61 24.72
CA CYS A 15 -2.61 -19.47 24.32
C CYS A 15 -2.42 -19.39 22.79
N ALA A 16 -2.28 -20.53 22.10
CA ALA A 16 -2.23 -20.57 20.64
C ALA A 16 -3.57 -20.21 19.97
N LEU A 17 -4.70 -20.49 20.63
CA LEU A 17 -6.04 -20.11 20.17
C LEU A 17 -6.41 -18.66 20.49
N THR A 18 -5.73 -18.01 21.44
CA THR A 18 -5.92 -16.59 21.77
C THR A 18 -4.93 -15.66 21.04
N ALA A 19 -3.86 -16.20 20.49
CA ALA A 19 -3.00 -15.51 19.53
C ALA A 19 -3.60 -15.61 18.13
N ASN A 20 -4.85 -15.13 17.95
CA ASN A 20 -5.30 -14.77 16.62
C ASN A 20 -4.52 -13.51 16.23
N PRO A 21 -3.60 -13.55 15.26
CA PRO A 21 -3.23 -12.32 14.59
C PRO A 21 -4.54 -11.71 14.09
N ARG A 22 -4.81 -10.49 14.41
CA ARG A 22 -5.92 -9.75 13.81
C ARG A 22 -5.70 -9.85 12.30
N ALA A 23 -6.49 -10.68 11.65
CA ALA A 23 -6.48 -10.74 10.21
C ALA A 23 -7.23 -9.49 9.73
N GLU A 24 -6.54 -8.37 9.70
CA GLU A 24 -6.97 -7.21 8.94
C GLU A 24 -6.63 -7.52 7.49
N ALA A 25 -7.65 -7.61 6.65
CA ALA A 25 -7.49 -7.98 5.27
C ALA A 25 -8.19 -6.92 4.41
N CYS A 26 -7.42 -6.22 3.58
CA CYS A 26 -7.95 -5.25 2.63
C CYS A 26 -7.80 -5.78 1.22
N THR A 27 -8.70 -5.39 0.32
CA THR A 27 -8.62 -5.76 -1.10
C THR A 27 -9.00 -4.58 -1.97
N ASN A 28 -8.13 -4.21 -2.89
CA ASN A 28 -8.37 -3.14 -3.85
C ASN A 28 -8.35 -3.67 -5.28
N ILE A 29 -9.25 -3.13 -6.10
CA ILE A 29 -9.26 -3.31 -7.55
C ILE A 29 -9.27 -1.92 -8.18
N ILE A 30 -8.36 -1.68 -9.12
CA ILE A 30 -8.24 -0.44 -9.86
C ILE A 30 -8.53 -0.73 -11.32
N VAL A 31 -9.52 -0.04 -11.89
CA VAL A 31 -9.90 -0.16 -13.30
C VAL A 31 -9.65 1.19 -13.96
N THR A 32 -8.79 1.23 -14.98
CA THR A 32 -8.52 2.47 -15.70
C THR A 32 -9.62 2.79 -16.70
N ARG A 33 -9.65 4.04 -17.17
CA ARG A 33 -10.67 4.58 -18.09
C ARG A 33 -10.91 3.70 -19.32
N GLY A 34 -9.82 3.28 -19.96
CA GLY A 34 -9.91 2.44 -21.17
C GLY A 34 -10.38 1.01 -20.91
N ALA A 35 -10.41 0.56 -19.65
CA ALA A 35 -10.93 -0.74 -19.23
C ALA A 35 -12.37 -0.64 -18.64
N SER A 36 -12.87 0.55 -18.36
CA SER A 36 -14.20 0.77 -17.79
C SER A 36 -15.26 1.02 -18.88
N THR A 37 -16.51 0.70 -18.59
CA THR A 37 -17.62 0.85 -19.53
C THR A 37 -18.08 2.29 -19.72
N ASP A 38 -17.81 3.17 -18.75
CA ASP A 38 -18.22 4.59 -18.74
C ASP A 38 -17.06 5.56 -18.91
N ASN A 39 -15.87 5.03 -19.22
CA ASN A 39 -14.65 5.81 -19.42
C ASN A 39 -14.21 6.60 -18.17
N SER A 40 -14.42 6.03 -16.99
CA SER A 40 -13.93 6.55 -15.71
C SER A 40 -12.86 5.68 -15.10
N ASN A 41 -11.98 6.25 -14.25
CA ASN A 41 -11.13 5.49 -13.35
C ASN A 41 -11.96 5.05 -12.14
N ILE A 42 -11.88 3.76 -11.79
CA ILE A 42 -12.65 3.16 -10.69
C ILE A 42 -11.68 2.52 -9.71
N ILE A 43 -11.86 2.79 -8.42
CA ILE A 43 -11.20 2.07 -7.33
C ILE A 43 -12.28 1.41 -6.47
N SER A 44 -12.23 0.08 -6.37
CA SER A 44 -12.99 -0.69 -5.38
C SER A 44 -12.10 -0.92 -4.17
N TYR A 45 -12.58 -0.59 -2.99
CA TYR A 45 -11.85 -0.73 -1.75
C TYR A 45 -12.69 -1.45 -0.70
N ALA A 46 -12.20 -2.58 -0.21
CA ALA A 46 -12.73 -3.30 0.93
C ALA A 46 -11.68 -3.27 2.05
N ALA A 47 -12.01 -2.64 3.17
CA ALA A 47 -11.23 -2.68 4.40
C ALA A 47 -11.87 -3.71 5.34
N ASP A 48 -11.19 -4.82 5.58
CA ASP A 48 -11.65 -5.86 6.48
C ASP A 48 -11.12 -5.55 7.89
N SER A 49 -11.93 -4.87 8.70
CA SER A 49 -11.57 -4.47 10.06
C SER A 49 -12.59 -4.96 11.08
N HIS A 50 -12.12 -5.29 12.29
CA HIS A 50 -12.98 -5.64 13.42
C HIS A 50 -13.48 -4.42 14.20
N VAL A 51 -12.93 -3.23 13.95
CA VAL A 51 -13.19 -2.02 14.74
C VAL A 51 -13.66 -0.84 13.91
N LEU A 52 -13.38 -0.80 12.60
CA LEU A 52 -13.81 0.28 11.72
C LEU A 52 -15.20 -0.02 11.16
N TYR A 53 -16.02 1.02 11.07
CA TYR A 53 -17.32 0.97 10.39
C TYR A 53 -17.21 1.54 8.99
N GLY A 54 -17.98 0.99 8.06
CA GLY A 54 -18.12 1.55 6.71
C GLY A 54 -18.96 2.82 6.73
N GLU A 55 -18.44 3.92 7.26
CA GLU A 55 -19.08 5.22 7.27
C GLU A 55 -18.67 6.05 6.06
N LEU A 56 -19.60 6.85 5.58
CA LEU A 56 -19.31 7.86 4.56
C LEU A 56 -18.91 9.17 5.25
N TYR A 57 -17.64 9.28 5.61
CA TYR A 57 -17.10 10.50 6.24
C TYR A 57 -17.21 11.68 5.30
N PHE A 58 -17.72 12.81 5.82
CA PHE A 58 -17.84 14.06 5.08
C PHE A 58 -17.10 15.18 5.81
N HIS A 59 -16.17 15.83 5.11
CA HIS A 59 -15.50 17.03 5.57
C HIS A 59 -15.73 18.14 4.56
N PRO A 60 -16.34 19.27 4.95
CA PRO A 60 -16.54 20.41 4.07
C PRO A 60 -15.21 21.08 3.74
N ALA A 61 -15.13 21.72 2.59
CA ALA A 61 -14.03 22.61 2.28
C ALA A 61 -13.97 23.75 3.31
N ALA A 62 -12.78 24.15 3.71
CA ALA A 62 -12.61 25.18 4.73
C ALA A 62 -11.39 26.07 4.45
N ASN A 63 -11.46 27.32 4.93
CA ASN A 63 -10.34 28.25 4.96
C ASN A 63 -9.84 28.40 6.40
N TRP A 64 -8.55 28.32 6.60
CA TRP A 64 -7.90 28.30 7.88
C TRP A 64 -7.06 29.57 8.09
N LYS A 65 -7.02 30.04 9.33
CA LYS A 65 -6.17 31.20 9.71
C LYS A 65 -4.70 30.77 9.67
N ALA A 66 -3.81 31.71 9.38
CA ALA A 66 -2.38 31.49 9.50
C ALA A 66 -2.02 31.03 10.92
N GLY A 67 -1.16 30.02 11.02
CA GLY A 67 -0.76 29.41 12.30
C GLY A 67 -1.75 28.37 12.86
N SER A 68 -2.84 28.05 12.16
CA SER A 68 -3.70 26.91 12.54
C SER A 68 -2.93 25.59 12.46
N THR A 69 -3.28 24.66 13.33
CA THR A 69 -2.74 23.29 13.36
C THR A 69 -3.84 22.27 13.12
N LEU A 70 -3.44 21.08 12.66
CA LEU A 70 -4.28 19.91 12.52
C LEU A 70 -3.78 18.84 13.48
N ASP A 71 -4.68 18.32 14.31
CA ASP A 71 -4.40 17.17 15.16
C ASP A 71 -4.33 15.90 14.30
N ILE A 72 -3.26 15.14 14.46
CA ILE A 72 -3.12 13.81 13.86
C ILE A 72 -3.52 12.77 14.91
N ILE A 73 -4.47 11.95 14.54
CA ILE A 73 -5.03 10.90 15.38
C ILE A 73 -4.84 9.58 14.62
N ASN A 74 -4.23 8.59 15.28
CA ASN A 74 -4.03 7.27 14.69
C ASN A 74 -5.39 6.67 14.29
N TRP A 75 -5.47 6.24 13.04
CA TRP A 75 -6.72 5.82 12.42
C TRP A 75 -7.38 4.62 13.12
N ASP A 76 -6.58 3.63 13.51
CA ASP A 76 -7.09 2.39 14.09
C ASP A 76 -7.35 2.50 15.60
N SER A 77 -6.45 3.18 16.32
CA SER A 77 -6.47 3.22 17.78
C SER A 77 -7.11 4.49 18.37
N TYR A 78 -7.38 5.50 17.53
CA TYR A 78 -7.85 6.83 17.91
C TYR A 78 -6.94 7.58 18.90
N LYS A 79 -5.66 7.16 18.99
CA LYS A 79 -4.69 7.85 19.88
C LYS A 79 -4.16 9.11 19.23
N PRO A 80 -4.02 10.21 19.98
CA PRO A 80 -3.32 11.40 19.52
C PRO A 80 -1.86 11.07 19.17
N MET A 81 -1.44 11.41 17.94
CA MET A 81 -0.08 11.18 17.45
C MET A 81 0.75 12.47 17.47
N GLY A 82 0.11 13.63 17.30
CA GLY A 82 0.78 14.91 17.26
C GLY A 82 -0.02 15.96 16.50
N GLN A 83 0.65 17.04 16.13
CA GLN A 83 0.05 18.13 15.36
C GLN A 83 0.95 18.49 14.18
N ILE A 84 0.32 18.87 13.08
CA ILE A 84 1.00 19.42 11.90
C ILE A 84 0.41 20.80 11.55
N PRO A 85 1.14 21.68 10.86
CA PRO A 85 0.58 22.92 10.33
C PRO A 85 -0.59 22.66 9.39
N GLN A 86 -1.67 23.41 9.58
CA GLN A 86 -2.81 23.37 8.67
C GLN A 86 -2.54 24.27 7.46
N VAL A 87 -2.94 23.80 6.27
CA VAL A 87 -2.87 24.61 5.05
C VAL A 87 -3.95 25.71 5.05
N ALA A 88 -3.75 26.77 4.27
CA ALA A 88 -4.68 27.89 4.22
C ALA A 88 -6.09 27.49 3.73
N HIS A 89 -6.18 26.47 2.89
CA HIS A 89 -7.43 25.96 2.35
C HIS A 89 -7.40 24.43 2.28
N THR A 90 -8.48 23.78 2.73
CA THR A 90 -8.70 22.33 2.58
C THR A 90 -9.87 22.07 1.65
N TYR A 91 -9.72 21.06 0.79
CA TYR A 91 -10.77 20.61 -0.12
C TYR A 91 -11.84 19.80 0.61
N LYS A 92 -13.04 19.84 0.07
CA LYS A 92 -14.16 18.99 0.51
C LYS A 92 -13.85 17.53 0.19
N THR A 93 -14.08 16.65 1.18
CA THR A 93 -13.93 15.20 1.02
C THR A 93 -15.21 14.47 1.40
N VAL A 94 -15.44 13.33 0.76
CA VAL A 94 -16.50 12.39 1.10
C VAL A 94 -15.94 10.96 0.96
N GLY A 95 -15.91 10.22 2.07
CA GLY A 95 -15.19 8.95 2.12
C GLY A 95 -13.75 9.12 1.61
N ASN A 96 -13.33 8.26 0.71
CA ASN A 96 -12.00 8.23 0.12
C ASN A 96 -11.84 9.09 -1.15
N MET A 97 -12.73 10.07 -1.37
CA MET A 97 -12.73 10.93 -2.55
C MET A 97 -12.84 12.41 -2.17
N ASN A 98 -12.25 13.29 -2.97
CA ASN A 98 -12.41 14.74 -2.82
C ASN A 98 -13.17 15.38 -4.00
N GLU A 99 -13.46 16.68 -3.88
CA GLU A 99 -14.23 17.44 -4.89
C GLU A 99 -13.55 17.59 -6.25
N HIS A 100 -12.27 17.22 -6.37
CA HIS A 100 -11.51 17.18 -7.62
C HIS A 100 -11.50 15.79 -8.28
N GLN A 101 -12.34 14.85 -7.78
CA GLN A 101 -12.37 13.46 -8.22
C GLN A 101 -11.08 12.68 -7.94
N LEU A 102 -10.26 13.15 -7.01
CA LEU A 102 -9.12 12.39 -6.50
C LEU A 102 -9.63 11.33 -5.52
N ILE A 103 -9.20 10.09 -5.73
CA ILE A 103 -9.51 8.92 -4.90
C ILE A 103 -8.22 8.35 -4.36
N ILE A 104 -8.18 8.01 -3.06
CA ILE A 104 -7.09 7.29 -2.43
C ILE A 104 -7.66 6.16 -1.59
N ALA A 105 -7.18 4.94 -1.83
CA ALA A 105 -7.51 3.74 -1.05
C ALA A 105 -6.24 2.96 -0.78
N GLU A 106 -6.30 1.93 0.07
CA GLU A 106 -5.10 1.25 0.55
C GLU A 106 -5.26 -0.25 0.78
N THR A 107 -4.12 -0.92 0.98
CA THR A 107 -4.01 -2.20 1.68
C THR A 107 -2.70 -2.25 2.46
N THR A 108 -2.79 -2.45 3.76
CA THR A 108 -1.62 -2.64 4.63
C THR A 108 -1.02 -4.04 4.44
N TRP A 109 0.31 -4.13 4.42
CA TRP A 109 1.06 -5.39 4.40
C TRP A 109 2.22 -5.35 5.42
N GLY A 110 2.55 -6.50 6.04
CA GLY A 110 3.57 -6.54 7.09
C GLY A 110 4.97 -6.17 6.60
N GLY A 111 5.48 -6.90 5.63
CA GLY A 111 6.82 -6.68 5.08
C GLY A 111 7.92 -6.81 6.14
N ARG A 112 8.86 -5.87 6.13
CA ARG A 112 9.98 -5.77 7.07
C ARG A 112 9.55 -5.00 8.32
N LEU A 113 9.03 -5.68 9.34
CA LEU A 113 8.50 -5.05 10.57
C LEU A 113 9.54 -4.19 11.30
N GLU A 114 10.84 -4.49 11.16
CA GLU A 114 11.93 -3.67 11.71
C GLU A 114 12.05 -2.28 11.09
N LEU A 115 11.32 -2.01 10.01
CA LEU A 115 11.28 -0.72 9.34
C LEU A 115 10.13 0.18 9.80
N GLU A 116 9.30 -0.26 10.73
CA GLU A 116 8.28 0.60 11.35
C GLU A 116 8.93 1.72 12.17
N ASP A 117 8.49 2.96 11.96
CA ASP A 117 8.94 4.12 12.74
C ASP A 117 7.98 4.42 13.89
N THR A 118 8.28 3.89 15.07
CA THR A 118 7.50 4.10 16.29
C THR A 118 7.53 5.54 16.83
N THR A 119 8.31 6.43 16.24
CA THR A 119 8.40 7.85 16.59
C THR A 119 7.66 8.76 15.62
N ALA A 120 7.18 8.21 14.52
CA ALA A 120 6.44 8.92 13.49
C ALA A 120 5.01 9.26 13.96
N ILE A 121 4.38 10.22 13.28
CA ILE A 121 3.03 10.64 13.60
C ILE A 121 2.03 10.47 12.45
N MET A 122 2.49 10.17 11.24
CA MET A 122 1.61 9.94 10.09
C MET A 122 1.38 8.45 9.87
N ASP A 123 0.20 7.95 10.17
CA ASP A 123 -0.24 6.62 9.75
C ASP A 123 -0.86 6.63 8.35
N TYR A 124 -1.22 5.44 7.82
CA TYR A 124 -1.80 5.30 6.49
C TYR A 124 -3.10 6.10 6.32
N GLY A 125 -4.00 6.05 7.31
CA GLY A 125 -5.28 6.76 7.28
C GLY A 125 -5.09 8.27 7.31
N SER A 126 -4.20 8.77 8.18
CA SER A 126 -3.84 10.19 8.22
C SER A 126 -3.25 10.66 6.90
N LEU A 127 -2.37 9.85 6.26
CA LEU A 127 -1.85 10.16 4.93
C LEU A 127 -2.96 10.29 3.89
N ILE A 128 -3.94 9.37 3.88
CA ILE A 128 -5.09 9.42 2.96
C ILE A 128 -5.88 10.70 3.14
N TYR A 129 -6.39 10.95 4.37
CA TYR A 129 -7.33 12.05 4.60
C TYR A 129 -6.68 13.42 4.50
N VAL A 130 -5.45 13.58 4.98
CA VAL A 130 -4.71 14.84 4.86
C VAL A 130 -4.38 15.13 3.40
N THR A 131 -4.01 14.11 2.62
CA THR A 131 -3.72 14.25 1.19
C THR A 131 -4.96 14.61 0.40
N LEU A 132 -6.10 13.95 0.62
CA LEU A 132 -7.37 14.27 -0.04
C LEU A 132 -7.80 15.73 0.20
N GLN A 133 -7.48 16.30 1.35
CA GLN A 133 -7.76 17.71 1.66
C GLN A 133 -6.79 18.69 1.00
N ARG A 134 -5.66 18.23 0.43
CA ARG A 134 -4.55 19.10 -0.04
C ARG A 134 -4.19 18.94 -1.50
N ALA A 135 -4.54 17.82 -2.14
CA ALA A 135 -4.18 17.49 -3.52
C ALA A 135 -5.39 17.51 -4.45
N ARG A 136 -5.17 17.81 -5.73
CA ARG A 136 -6.20 17.83 -6.79
C ARG A 136 -6.04 16.71 -7.80
N THR A 137 -4.81 16.22 -7.96
CA THR A 137 -4.47 15.20 -8.95
C THR A 137 -3.73 14.05 -8.30
N ALA A 138 -3.67 12.92 -8.98
CA ALA A 138 -2.95 11.74 -8.49
C ALA A 138 -1.45 12.03 -8.26
N ARG A 139 -0.81 12.80 -9.14
CA ARG A 139 0.60 13.19 -8.97
C ARG A 139 0.82 14.17 -7.81
N GLU A 140 -0.07 15.14 -7.63
CA GLU A 140 -0.03 16.01 -6.45
C GLU A 140 -0.23 15.19 -5.17
N ALA A 141 -1.12 14.17 -5.19
CA ALA A 141 -1.33 13.28 -4.06
C ALA A 141 -0.06 12.50 -3.68
N ILE A 142 0.61 11.90 -4.66
CA ILE A 142 1.90 11.22 -4.43
C ILE A 142 2.91 12.18 -3.80
N GLN A 143 3.03 13.41 -4.32
CA GLN A 143 3.96 14.40 -3.76
C GLN A 143 3.60 14.81 -2.32
N VAL A 144 2.31 15.04 -2.03
CA VAL A 144 1.84 15.38 -0.67
C VAL A 144 2.11 14.24 0.31
N ILE A 145 1.86 12.98 -0.08
CA ILE A 145 2.19 11.80 0.73
C ILE A 145 3.69 11.77 1.02
N VAL A 146 4.51 11.99 -0.01
CA VAL A 146 5.99 11.98 0.12
C VAL A 146 6.45 13.07 1.06
N ASP A 147 5.96 14.29 0.92
CA ASP A 147 6.33 15.43 1.76
C ASP A 147 5.94 15.19 3.23
N LEU A 148 4.70 14.74 3.47
CA LEU A 148 4.20 14.46 4.82
C LEU A 148 4.99 13.34 5.51
N ALA A 149 5.21 12.22 4.83
CA ALA A 149 5.92 11.09 5.43
C ALA A 149 7.42 11.38 5.65
N ASN A 150 8.05 12.17 4.78
CA ASN A 150 9.45 12.59 4.99
C ASN A 150 9.58 13.59 6.15
N GLU A 151 8.62 14.52 6.31
CA GLU A 151 8.67 15.52 7.37
C GLU A 151 8.27 14.96 8.74
N TYR A 152 7.19 14.14 8.78
CA TYR A 152 6.59 13.69 10.03
C TYR A 152 6.85 12.21 10.35
N GLY A 153 7.48 11.45 9.44
CA GLY A 153 7.69 10.02 9.54
C GLY A 153 6.44 9.23 9.13
N TYR A 154 6.61 7.91 8.97
CA TYR A 154 5.53 6.99 8.64
C TYR A 154 5.39 5.93 9.74
N ALA A 155 4.24 5.91 10.41
CA ALA A 155 3.97 5.21 11.68
C ALA A 155 3.15 3.92 11.51
N SER A 156 3.17 3.30 10.34
CA SER A 156 2.51 2.02 10.09
C SER A 156 3.48 1.01 9.52
N GLU A 157 3.01 -0.22 9.33
CA GLU A 157 3.68 -1.27 8.56
C GLU A 157 3.82 -0.87 7.09
N GLY A 158 4.16 -1.80 6.21
CA GLY A 158 4.16 -1.54 4.77
C GLY A 158 2.76 -1.26 4.23
N GLU A 159 2.67 -0.46 3.17
CA GLU A 159 1.40 0.01 2.61
C GLU A 159 1.41 0.02 1.09
N THR A 160 0.27 -0.28 0.49
CA THR A 160 0.01 -0.06 -0.93
C THR A 160 -1.14 0.91 -1.09
N PHE A 161 -0.90 2.08 -1.68
CA PHE A 161 -1.96 3.01 -2.06
C PHE A 161 -2.42 2.81 -3.49
N SER A 162 -3.74 2.80 -3.68
CA SER A 162 -4.43 3.03 -4.95
C SER A 162 -4.75 4.52 -5.06
N ILE A 163 -4.22 5.22 -6.05
CA ILE A 163 -4.40 6.67 -6.22
C ILE A 163 -4.91 6.93 -7.63
N ALA A 164 -6.07 7.58 -7.77
CA ALA A 164 -6.59 7.92 -9.09
C ALA A 164 -7.27 9.29 -9.09
N ASP A 165 -7.15 9.98 -10.20
CA ASP A 165 -7.96 11.13 -10.54
C ASP A 165 -8.76 10.85 -11.83
N LYS A 166 -9.35 11.89 -12.43
CA LYS A 166 -10.13 11.72 -13.66
C LYS A 166 -9.30 11.30 -14.88
N ASP A 167 -7.99 11.48 -14.86
CA ASP A 167 -7.10 11.32 -16.01
C ASP A 167 -6.17 10.12 -15.91
N GLU A 168 -5.69 9.79 -14.71
CA GLU A 168 -4.72 8.71 -14.51
C GLU A 168 -4.94 7.95 -13.19
N ALA A 169 -4.43 6.72 -13.14
CA ALA A 169 -4.44 5.88 -11.94
C ALA A 169 -3.03 5.34 -11.65
N TRP A 170 -2.71 5.21 -10.38
CA TRP A 170 -1.42 4.79 -9.85
C TRP A 170 -1.57 3.76 -8.75
N ILE A 171 -0.61 2.87 -8.66
CA ILE A 171 -0.33 2.05 -7.48
C ILE A 171 0.97 2.51 -6.85
N MET A 172 1.02 2.64 -5.53
CA MET A 172 2.21 3.09 -4.79
C MET A 172 2.46 2.17 -3.61
N ASP A 173 3.58 1.44 -3.65
CA ASP A 173 4.07 0.63 -2.54
C ASP A 173 5.07 1.43 -1.70
N LEU A 174 4.96 1.34 -0.36
CA LEU A 174 5.81 2.11 0.55
C LEU A 174 6.00 1.40 1.91
N ILE A 175 7.12 1.69 2.57
CA ILE A 175 7.43 1.21 3.92
C ILE A 175 8.38 2.19 4.61
N GLY A 176 8.32 2.30 5.94
CA GLY A 176 9.19 3.13 6.74
C GLY A 176 10.68 2.77 6.62
N LYS A 177 11.53 3.56 7.26
CA LYS A 177 12.99 3.32 7.35
C LYS A 177 13.44 2.83 8.72
N GLY A 178 12.48 2.59 9.63
CA GLY A 178 12.74 2.17 10.99
C GLY A 178 13.14 3.33 11.90
N CYS A 179 13.62 2.98 13.07
CA CYS A 179 13.92 3.91 14.13
C CYS A 179 15.41 3.80 14.52
N GLU A 180 16.19 4.84 14.23
CA GLU A 180 17.57 5.00 14.72
C GLU A 180 17.67 6.29 15.52
N MET A 181 17.71 6.16 16.85
CA MET A 181 17.68 7.31 17.75
C MET A 181 19.09 7.88 17.97
N LYS A 182 19.26 9.19 17.72
CA LYS A 182 20.44 9.96 18.04
C LYS A 182 20.03 11.31 18.64
N ASP A 183 20.58 11.66 19.78
CA ASP A 183 20.26 12.91 20.50
C ASP A 183 18.75 13.16 20.67
N GLY A 184 17.98 12.10 20.94
CA GLY A 184 16.53 12.14 21.13
C GLY A 184 15.68 12.30 19.87
N LYS A 185 16.31 12.18 18.68
CA LYS A 185 15.60 12.26 17.38
C LYS A 185 15.83 11.01 16.54
N ASN A 186 14.83 10.58 15.81
CA ASN A 186 15.01 9.55 14.79
C ASN A 186 15.74 10.14 13.59
N ILE A 187 16.96 9.68 13.34
CA ILE A 187 17.81 10.12 12.20
C ILE A 187 17.46 9.37 10.89
N ARG A 188 16.61 8.35 10.96
CA ARG A 188 16.10 7.57 9.81
C ARG A 188 14.68 7.95 9.41
N LYS A 189 14.15 9.05 9.93
CA LYS A 189 12.79 9.50 9.62
C LYS A 189 12.53 9.51 8.11
N GLY A 190 11.32 9.11 7.73
CA GLY A 190 10.89 9.00 6.35
C GLY A 190 10.58 7.56 5.95
N PHE A 191 10.53 7.32 4.66
CA PHE A 191 10.11 6.04 4.09
C PHE A 191 10.76 5.81 2.72
N VAL A 192 10.76 4.56 2.27
CA VAL A 192 11.07 4.19 0.89
C VAL A 192 9.77 3.82 0.17
N TRP A 193 9.71 4.13 -1.12
CA TRP A 193 8.49 3.96 -1.89
C TRP A 193 8.79 3.88 -3.40
N VAL A 194 7.84 3.30 -4.10
CA VAL A 194 7.77 3.31 -5.57
C VAL A 194 6.31 3.44 -5.99
N ALA A 195 6.03 4.28 -6.99
CA ALA A 195 4.71 4.46 -7.57
C ALA A 195 4.75 4.16 -9.07
N ARG A 196 3.82 3.34 -9.55
CA ARG A 196 3.67 2.96 -10.95
C ARG A 196 2.33 3.45 -11.48
N ARG A 197 2.37 4.19 -12.60
CA ARG A 197 1.16 4.54 -13.35
C ARG A 197 0.61 3.28 -14.01
N ILE A 198 -0.69 3.07 -13.87
CA ILE A 198 -1.39 1.96 -14.52
C ILE A 198 -1.67 2.39 -15.96
N PRO A 199 -1.22 1.64 -16.98
CA PRO A 199 -1.50 1.99 -18.37
C PRO A 199 -3.01 2.02 -18.65
N ASP A 200 -3.46 2.96 -19.45
CA ASP A 200 -4.88 3.03 -19.81
C ASP A 200 -5.34 1.76 -20.55
N GLY A 201 -6.52 1.27 -20.24
CA GLY A 201 -7.03 -0.02 -20.72
C GLY A 201 -6.61 -1.22 -19.88
N TYR A 202 -5.89 -1.02 -18.77
CA TYR A 202 -5.47 -2.08 -17.85
C TYR A 202 -6.18 -1.99 -16.51
N ILE A 203 -6.17 -3.11 -15.80
CA ILE A 203 -6.58 -3.21 -14.40
C ILE A 203 -5.39 -3.57 -13.51
N CYS A 204 -5.48 -3.20 -12.23
CA CYS A 204 -4.55 -3.57 -11.17
C CYS A 204 -5.33 -4.06 -9.96
N SER A 205 -4.74 -4.94 -9.18
CA SER A 205 -5.31 -5.39 -7.89
C SER A 205 -4.21 -5.67 -6.90
N HIS A 206 -4.45 -5.33 -5.64
CA HIS A 206 -3.57 -5.65 -4.52
C HIS A 206 -4.39 -5.98 -3.26
N ALA A 207 -3.79 -6.78 -2.39
CA ALA A 207 -4.45 -7.29 -1.20
C ALA A 207 -3.41 -7.71 -0.15
N ASN A 208 -2.99 -6.79 0.71
CA ASN A 208 -2.04 -7.00 1.82
C ASN A 208 -0.69 -7.62 1.43
N GLN A 209 -0.21 -7.32 0.23
CA GLN A 209 1.11 -7.71 -0.29
C GLN A 209 1.60 -6.62 -1.23
N ALA A 210 2.86 -6.19 -1.09
CA ALA A 210 3.49 -5.29 -2.06
C ALA A 210 3.51 -5.94 -3.43
N ARG A 211 3.04 -5.21 -4.46
CA ARG A 211 2.84 -5.76 -5.79
C ARG A 211 3.92 -5.34 -6.80
N ILE A 212 4.57 -4.19 -6.57
CA ILE A 212 5.56 -3.68 -7.50
C ILE A 212 6.83 -4.51 -7.39
N GLN A 213 7.21 -5.15 -8.49
CA GLN A 213 8.42 -5.92 -8.66
C GLN A 213 9.54 -5.01 -9.19
N THR A 214 10.18 -5.39 -10.29
CA THR A 214 11.10 -4.51 -11.01
C THR A 214 10.34 -3.34 -11.64
N PHE A 215 11.00 -2.20 -11.77
CA PHE A 215 10.38 -1.00 -12.30
C PHE A 215 11.38 -0.16 -13.12
N PRO A 216 10.92 0.64 -14.10
CA PRO A 216 11.80 1.46 -14.91
C PRO A 216 12.42 2.60 -14.09
N LEU A 217 13.75 2.72 -14.14
CA LEU A 217 14.50 3.75 -13.42
C LEU A 217 14.55 5.10 -14.15
N ASN A 218 14.22 5.13 -15.45
CA ASN A 218 14.36 6.30 -16.31
C ASN A 218 13.04 6.66 -17.02
N ASP A 219 11.90 6.47 -16.37
CA ASP A 219 10.58 6.78 -16.91
C ASP A 219 9.75 7.58 -15.88
N PRO A 220 10.07 8.88 -15.66
CA PRO A 220 9.37 9.68 -14.66
C PRO A 220 7.91 9.98 -15.02
N GLU A 221 7.49 9.69 -16.24
CA GLU A 221 6.09 9.80 -16.63
C GLU A 221 5.25 8.65 -16.05
N ASN A 222 5.81 7.44 -15.95
CA ASN A 222 5.07 6.25 -15.55
C ASN A 222 5.62 5.58 -14.28
N CYS A 223 6.74 6.07 -13.74
CA CYS A 223 7.35 5.54 -12.53
C CYS A 223 8.01 6.64 -11.71
N LEU A 224 7.58 6.77 -10.44
CA LEU A 224 8.18 7.65 -9.45
C LEU A 224 8.66 6.80 -8.28
N TYR A 225 9.78 7.16 -7.65
CA TYR A 225 10.33 6.40 -6.54
C TYR A 225 11.24 7.23 -5.64
N ALA A 226 11.46 6.77 -4.41
CA ALA A 226 12.38 7.40 -3.48
C ALA A 226 13.82 7.31 -4.02
N PRO A 227 14.60 8.41 -4.02
CA PRO A 227 15.96 8.41 -4.56
C PRO A 227 16.88 7.37 -3.92
N ASP A 228 16.58 6.98 -2.70
CA ASP A 228 17.36 6.04 -1.91
C ASP A 228 16.74 4.64 -1.78
N VAL A 229 15.66 4.33 -2.51
CA VAL A 229 14.95 3.06 -2.41
C VAL A 229 15.85 1.84 -2.63
N ILE A 230 16.80 1.91 -3.57
CA ILE A 230 17.73 0.82 -3.85
C ILE A 230 18.93 0.85 -2.88
N SER A 231 19.51 2.03 -2.66
CA SER A 231 20.69 2.16 -1.77
C SER A 231 20.36 1.80 -0.33
N PHE A 232 19.16 2.13 0.14
CA PHE A 232 18.67 1.74 1.46
C PHE A 232 18.49 0.21 1.58
N ALA A 233 17.94 -0.45 0.55
CA ALA A 233 17.84 -1.91 0.52
C ALA A 233 19.23 -2.58 0.60
N ARG A 234 20.23 -2.02 -0.11
CA ARG A 234 21.63 -2.50 0.00
C ARG A 234 22.22 -2.29 1.38
N GLU A 235 22.02 -1.11 1.97
CA GLU A 235 22.47 -0.81 3.32
C GLU A 235 21.92 -1.82 4.35
N LYS A 236 20.66 -2.22 4.18
CA LYS A 236 20.00 -3.20 5.05
C LYS A 236 20.32 -4.66 4.71
N GLY A 237 21.03 -4.93 3.63
CA GLY A 237 21.35 -6.28 3.18
C GLY A 237 20.14 -7.02 2.57
N TYR A 238 19.13 -6.29 2.10
CA TYR A 238 17.96 -6.87 1.46
C TYR A 238 18.15 -7.09 -0.05
N PHE A 239 19.18 -6.47 -0.63
CA PHE A 239 19.50 -6.54 -2.04
C PHE A 239 20.97 -6.25 -2.28
N ASP A 240 21.62 -7.01 -3.21
CA ASP A 240 23.05 -6.84 -3.57
C ASP A 240 23.28 -6.89 -5.10
N GLY A 241 22.20 -6.94 -5.91
CA GLY A 241 22.24 -7.01 -7.36
C GLY A 241 22.50 -5.66 -8.05
N LYS A 242 22.32 -5.61 -9.36
CA LYS A 242 22.35 -4.37 -10.14
C LYS A 242 21.04 -3.60 -9.97
N ASP A 243 21.07 -2.26 -10.13
CA ASP A 243 19.89 -1.41 -9.97
C ASP A 243 18.73 -1.82 -10.88
N GLU A 244 19.03 -2.25 -12.10
CA GLU A 244 18.03 -2.71 -13.09
C GLU A 244 17.29 -3.98 -12.68
N ASP A 245 17.89 -4.80 -11.79
CA ASP A 245 17.32 -6.04 -11.28
C ASP A 245 16.59 -5.85 -9.94
N PHE A 246 16.51 -4.61 -9.44
CA PHE A 246 15.91 -4.35 -8.15
C PHE A 246 14.41 -4.59 -8.16
N ASP A 247 13.96 -5.52 -7.33
CA ASP A 247 12.55 -5.87 -7.09
C ASP A 247 12.13 -5.31 -5.73
N PHE A 248 11.24 -4.32 -5.74
CA PHE A 248 10.80 -3.64 -4.51
C PHE A 248 10.13 -4.63 -3.55
N SER A 249 9.20 -5.43 -4.03
CA SER A 249 8.46 -6.34 -3.16
C SER A 249 9.36 -7.48 -2.64
N ALA A 250 10.29 -7.98 -3.44
CA ALA A 250 11.26 -8.98 -2.96
C ALA A 250 12.17 -8.43 -1.85
N ALA A 251 12.57 -7.17 -1.95
CA ALA A 251 13.42 -6.51 -0.96
C ALA A 251 12.67 -6.19 0.34
N TYR A 252 11.47 -5.59 0.24
CA TYR A 252 10.77 -5.01 1.38
C TYR A 252 9.56 -5.81 1.90
N CYS A 253 8.97 -6.66 1.06
CA CYS A 253 7.83 -7.51 1.39
C CYS A 253 7.96 -8.87 0.68
N PRO A 254 8.98 -9.68 1.02
CA PRO A 254 9.22 -10.95 0.34
C PRO A 254 8.02 -11.87 0.47
N ALA A 255 7.57 -12.40 -0.67
CA ALA A 255 6.45 -13.33 -0.71
C ALA A 255 6.81 -14.67 -0.04
N ASP A 256 5.89 -15.18 0.74
CA ASP A 256 5.96 -16.52 1.33
C ASP A 256 4.66 -17.29 1.04
N PHE A 257 4.61 -18.54 1.49
CA PHE A 257 3.44 -19.40 1.33
C PHE A 257 2.14 -18.79 1.90
N GLY A 258 2.21 -18.12 3.04
CA GLY A 258 1.05 -17.49 3.70
C GLY A 258 0.53 -16.29 2.93
N THR A 259 1.45 -15.40 2.54
CA THR A 259 1.14 -14.15 1.83
C THR A 259 0.64 -14.40 0.41
N VAL A 260 1.20 -15.33 -0.34
CA VAL A 260 0.66 -15.62 -1.69
C VAL A 260 -0.73 -16.24 -1.63
N ARG A 261 -1.01 -17.14 -0.67
CA ARG A 261 -2.32 -17.76 -0.52
C ARG A 261 -3.38 -16.85 0.09
N GLY A 262 -3.00 -16.04 1.07
CA GLY A 262 -3.92 -15.14 1.77
C GLY A 262 -4.12 -13.81 1.04
N CYS A 263 -3.13 -13.36 0.30
CA CYS A 263 -3.07 -12.03 -0.29
C CYS A 263 -3.10 -12.09 -1.82
N ASP A 264 -2.04 -12.53 -2.48
CA ASP A 264 -1.96 -12.53 -3.95
C ASP A 264 -3.03 -13.38 -4.63
N ALA A 265 -3.51 -14.44 -3.98
CA ALA A 265 -4.65 -15.23 -4.47
C ALA A 265 -5.94 -14.40 -4.61
N ARG A 266 -6.11 -13.34 -3.79
CA ARG A 266 -7.25 -12.40 -3.91
C ARG A 266 -7.11 -11.51 -5.15
N ALA A 267 -5.91 -10.98 -5.39
CA ALA A 267 -5.60 -10.23 -6.61
C ALA A 267 -5.75 -11.11 -7.86
N TRP A 268 -5.27 -12.36 -7.80
CA TRP A 268 -5.48 -13.34 -8.86
C TRP A 268 -6.97 -13.58 -9.14
N SER A 269 -7.78 -13.74 -8.10
CA SER A 269 -9.23 -13.95 -8.23
C SER A 269 -9.91 -12.78 -8.93
N ALA A 270 -9.53 -11.54 -8.58
CA ALA A 270 -10.02 -10.34 -9.25
C ALA A 270 -9.66 -10.34 -10.75
N PHE A 271 -8.40 -10.59 -11.07
CA PHE A 271 -7.94 -10.67 -12.46
C PHE A 271 -8.63 -11.81 -13.24
N ASN A 272 -8.75 -13.00 -12.63
CA ASN A 272 -9.40 -14.15 -13.25
C ASN A 272 -10.86 -13.87 -13.63
N ILE A 273 -11.60 -13.15 -12.79
CA ILE A 273 -12.99 -12.79 -13.02
C ILE A 273 -13.10 -11.67 -14.07
N LEU A 274 -12.31 -10.60 -13.92
CA LEU A 274 -12.42 -9.41 -14.76
C LEU A 274 -11.84 -9.59 -16.17
N CYS A 275 -10.93 -10.56 -16.35
CA CYS A 275 -10.29 -10.86 -17.63
C CYS A 275 -10.74 -12.22 -18.20
N ASP A 276 -11.92 -12.74 -17.81
CA ASP A 276 -12.50 -13.98 -18.34
C ASP A 276 -11.54 -15.18 -18.35
N GLY A 277 -10.71 -15.31 -17.30
CA GLY A 277 -9.79 -16.41 -17.11
C GLY A 277 -8.49 -16.34 -17.93
N GLN A 278 -8.18 -15.21 -18.56
CA GLN A 278 -7.00 -15.02 -19.38
C GLN A 278 -6.32 -13.67 -19.11
N PHE A 279 -5.04 -13.67 -18.75
CA PHE A 279 -4.26 -12.46 -18.45
C PHE A 279 -3.47 -12.01 -19.68
N THR A 280 -3.69 -10.79 -20.14
CA THR A 280 -2.89 -10.14 -21.17
C THR A 280 -2.12 -8.98 -20.56
N TYR A 281 -0.81 -8.93 -20.76
CA TYR A 281 0.08 -7.93 -20.16
C TYR A 281 1.31 -7.66 -21.04
N GLU A 282 2.04 -6.60 -20.73
CA GLU A 282 3.28 -6.25 -21.42
C GLU A 282 4.50 -6.68 -20.59
N LEU A 283 5.43 -7.37 -21.23
CA LEU A 283 6.71 -7.77 -20.66
C LEU A 283 7.81 -7.59 -21.71
N ASP A 284 8.84 -6.79 -21.41
CA ASP A 284 9.97 -6.52 -22.31
C ASP A 284 9.54 -6.06 -23.71
N GLY A 285 8.51 -5.21 -23.78
CA GLY A 285 7.96 -4.68 -25.04
C GLY A 285 7.18 -5.71 -25.87
N LYS A 286 6.81 -6.85 -25.27
CA LYS A 286 5.98 -7.88 -25.90
C LYS A 286 4.66 -8.03 -25.16
N THR A 287 3.58 -8.14 -25.91
CA THR A 287 2.28 -8.53 -25.35
C THR A 287 2.26 -10.04 -25.12
N ILE A 288 2.09 -10.43 -23.87
CA ILE A 288 1.95 -11.80 -23.41
C ILE A 288 0.48 -12.06 -23.08
N THR A 289 -0.01 -13.25 -23.45
CA THR A 289 -1.35 -13.69 -23.06
C THR A 289 -1.26 -15.11 -22.51
N GLU A 290 -1.72 -15.29 -21.27
CA GLU A 290 -1.65 -16.55 -20.54
C GLU A 290 -2.98 -16.84 -19.85
N PRO A 291 -3.38 -18.12 -19.72
CA PRO A 291 -4.54 -18.47 -18.92
C PRO A 291 -4.26 -18.18 -17.45
N ALA A 292 -5.27 -17.72 -16.70
CA ALA A 292 -5.15 -17.48 -15.27
C ALA A 292 -4.64 -18.71 -14.49
N SER A 293 -4.92 -19.92 -14.98
CA SER A 293 -4.42 -21.19 -14.41
C SER A 293 -2.90 -21.36 -14.49
N ALA A 294 -2.18 -20.60 -15.34
CA ALA A 294 -0.72 -20.62 -15.37
C ALA A 294 -0.10 -20.21 -14.03
N TYR A 295 -0.82 -19.41 -13.24
CA TYR A 295 -0.38 -18.93 -11.92
C TYR A 295 -0.85 -19.80 -10.74
N HIS A 296 -1.44 -20.99 -11.02
CA HIS A 296 -1.97 -21.86 -9.97
C HIS A 296 -0.91 -22.27 -8.94
N ASP A 297 0.28 -22.62 -9.37
CA ASP A 297 1.36 -23.05 -8.47
C ASP A 297 1.91 -21.86 -7.65
N TYR A 298 1.92 -20.66 -8.22
CA TYR A 298 2.23 -19.43 -7.48
C TYR A 298 1.21 -19.18 -6.37
N ILE A 299 -0.07 -19.02 -6.69
CA ILE A 299 -1.11 -18.65 -5.70
C ILE A 299 -1.37 -19.75 -4.68
N THR A 300 -0.93 -20.98 -4.92
CA THR A 300 -0.98 -22.07 -3.93
C THR A 300 0.31 -22.22 -3.12
N GLY A 301 1.32 -21.41 -3.41
CA GLY A 301 2.61 -21.38 -2.71
C GLY A 301 3.52 -22.56 -3.02
N LYS A 302 3.27 -23.31 -4.11
CA LYS A 302 4.12 -24.44 -4.54
C LYS A 302 5.37 -23.97 -5.28
N ASP A 303 5.24 -22.91 -6.06
CA ASP A 303 6.34 -22.29 -6.80
C ASP A 303 6.16 -20.78 -6.78
N LEU A 304 7.06 -20.06 -6.10
CA LEU A 304 7.02 -18.61 -5.96
C LEU A 304 7.73 -17.86 -7.07
N SER A 305 8.26 -18.55 -8.08
CA SER A 305 9.06 -17.94 -9.15
C SER A 305 8.24 -17.30 -10.26
N HIS A 306 7.08 -17.89 -10.62
CA HIS A 306 6.21 -17.36 -11.68
C HIS A 306 5.16 -16.40 -11.08
N ARG A 307 5.62 -15.21 -10.71
CA ARG A 307 4.78 -14.18 -10.08
C ARG A 307 3.84 -13.54 -11.10
N MET A 308 2.64 -13.18 -10.62
CA MET A 308 1.63 -12.52 -11.45
C MET A 308 2.11 -11.14 -11.93
N PRO A 309 1.71 -10.71 -13.14
CA PRO A 309 1.94 -9.36 -13.62
C PRO A 309 1.26 -8.33 -12.72
N LEU A 310 1.81 -7.11 -12.70
CA LEU A 310 1.26 -6.00 -11.93
C LEU A 310 -0.03 -5.46 -12.57
N PHE A 311 -0.07 -5.38 -13.89
CA PHE A 311 -1.18 -4.88 -14.69
C PHE A 311 -1.62 -5.91 -15.72
N VAL A 312 -2.93 -6.09 -15.90
CA VAL A 312 -3.52 -7.02 -16.87
C VAL A 312 -4.70 -6.37 -17.60
N LYS A 313 -5.05 -6.94 -18.77
CA LYS A 313 -6.26 -6.56 -19.55
C LYS A 313 -6.88 -7.80 -20.20
#